data_dfb904d3797c774cf6d0aee7ae7f568f
#
_entry.id   dfb904d3797c774cf6d0aee7ae7f568f
#
_cell.length_a   1.000
_cell.length_b   1.000
_cell.length_c   1.000
_cell.angle_alpha   90.00
_cell.angle_beta   90.00
_cell.angle_gamma   90.00
#
_symmetry.space_group_name_H-M   'P 1'
#
loop_
_entity.id
_entity.type
_entity.pdbx_description
1 polymer ?
#
loop_
_entity_poly.entity_id
_entity_poly.type
_entity_poly.pdbx_seq_one_letter_code
_entity_poly.pdbx_strand_id
1 'polypeptide(L)'
;MAEYATPSAVDSRSVGRGVGALIASLVRYPELSSLDFQPEAGRVTLSFCLRGRLEHSHAAALADSLMEVLLTYHHLLRFPLAGEGVAEFATEFVEPLTILRLTRDLASLSPDEVGMVIDLLRDRCGADLLMDPSDFSEDDLLDQEETIQAALESLDKDPGRRLFAVREDGRVLVFNT
;
A
#
# COMPACT_ATOMS: atom_id res chain seq x y z
N MET A 1 -13.48 39.90 4.50
CA MET A 1 -12.64 39.04 5.37
C MET A 1 -12.89 37.60 4.96
N ALA A 2 -11.95 37.01 4.28
CA ALA A 2 -12.03 35.59 3.90
C ALA A 2 -11.49 34.77 5.10
N GLU A 3 -12.37 34.02 5.71
CA GLU A 3 -12.06 33.07 6.77
C GLU A 3 -11.36 31.87 6.10
N TYR A 4 -10.05 31.79 6.28
CA TYR A 4 -9.27 30.61 5.89
C TYR A 4 -9.69 29.46 6.78
N ALA A 5 -10.45 28.52 6.22
CA ALA A 5 -10.71 27.24 6.86
C ALA A 5 -9.37 26.53 7.09
N THR A 6 -8.97 26.41 8.32
CA THR A 6 -7.87 25.55 8.76
C THR A 6 -8.17 24.12 8.33
N PRO A 7 -7.22 23.41 7.67
CA PRO A 7 -7.42 22.01 7.36
C PRO A 7 -7.65 21.25 8.66
N SER A 8 -8.77 20.53 8.73
CA SER A 8 -9.11 19.66 9.85
C SER A 8 -7.90 18.79 10.17
N ALA A 9 -7.43 18.89 11.40
CA ALA A 9 -6.42 17.99 11.91
C ALA A 9 -6.94 16.55 11.74
N VAL A 10 -6.29 15.79 10.87
CA VAL A 10 -6.55 14.35 10.71
C VAL A 10 -6.31 13.74 12.09
N ASP A 11 -7.34 13.13 12.67
CA ASP A 11 -7.24 12.52 13.98
C ASP A 11 -6.13 11.46 13.96
N SER A 12 -5.04 11.71 14.69
CA SER A 12 -3.86 10.84 14.75
C SER A 12 -4.19 9.39 15.11
N ARG A 13 -5.28 9.18 15.89
CA ARG A 13 -5.77 7.84 16.23
C ARG A 13 -6.39 7.10 15.05
N SER A 14 -7.03 7.82 14.12
CA SER A 14 -7.60 7.20 12.91
C SER A 14 -6.51 6.84 11.91
N VAL A 15 -5.46 7.65 11.82
CA VAL A 15 -4.27 7.39 10.99
C VAL A 15 -3.53 6.15 11.49
N GLY A 16 -3.27 6.04 12.80
CA GLY A 16 -2.59 4.89 13.40
C GLY A 16 -3.31 3.56 13.12
N ARG A 17 -4.65 3.53 13.24
CA ARG A 17 -5.44 2.33 12.93
C ARG A 17 -5.39 1.95 11.45
N GLY A 18 -5.46 2.93 10.56
CA GLY A 18 -5.37 2.70 9.11
C GLY A 18 -4.02 2.12 8.71
N VAL A 19 -2.94 2.65 9.27
CA VAL A 19 -1.58 2.16 9.03
C VAL A 19 -1.40 0.74 9.54
N GLY A 20 -1.89 0.43 10.74
CA GLY A 20 -1.83 -0.94 11.26
C GLY A 20 -2.52 -1.95 10.36
N ALA A 21 -3.70 -1.60 9.85
CA ALA A 21 -4.41 -2.45 8.90
C ALA A 21 -3.64 -2.64 7.58
N LEU A 22 -2.95 -1.60 7.10
CA LEU A 22 -2.12 -1.69 5.89
C LEU A 22 -0.85 -2.52 6.11
N ILE A 23 -0.18 -2.38 7.26
CA ILE A 23 0.96 -3.22 7.61
C ILE A 23 0.52 -4.69 7.77
N ALA A 24 -0.65 -4.95 8.38
CA ALA A 24 -1.23 -6.28 8.43
C ALA A 24 -1.52 -6.86 7.03
N SER A 25 -1.77 -6.01 6.02
CA SER A 25 -1.88 -6.45 4.64
C SER A 25 -0.55 -6.96 4.07
N LEU A 26 0.60 -6.41 4.47
CA LEU A 26 1.91 -6.97 4.13
C LEU A 26 2.06 -8.41 4.65
N VAL A 27 1.62 -8.66 5.88
CA VAL A 27 1.66 -10.01 6.45
C VAL A 27 0.74 -10.95 5.68
N ARG A 28 -0.47 -10.50 5.36
CA ARG A 28 -1.51 -11.31 4.72
C ARG A 28 -1.22 -11.62 3.25
N TYR A 29 -0.64 -10.67 2.51
CA TYR A 29 -0.46 -10.77 1.06
C TYR A 29 1.01 -10.88 0.69
N PRO A 30 1.49 -12.08 0.33
CA PRO A 30 2.89 -12.32 -0.01
C PRO A 30 3.35 -11.61 -1.30
N GLU A 31 2.43 -11.16 -2.13
CA GLU A 31 2.71 -10.40 -3.35
C GLU A 31 3.08 -8.93 -3.07
N LEU A 32 2.61 -8.39 -1.96
CA LEU A 32 2.93 -7.03 -1.56
C LEU A 32 4.36 -6.99 -1.01
N SER A 33 5.27 -6.33 -1.71
CA SER A 33 6.69 -6.30 -1.35
C SER A 33 7.03 -5.19 -0.36
N SER A 34 6.39 -4.03 -0.47
CA SER A 34 6.62 -2.92 0.46
C SER A 34 5.45 -1.94 0.53
N LEU A 35 5.44 -1.20 1.64
CA LEU A 35 4.57 -0.04 1.89
C LEU A 35 5.45 1.15 2.26
N ASP A 36 5.29 2.26 1.56
CA ASP A 36 5.91 3.54 1.88
C ASP A 36 4.82 4.53 2.32
N PHE A 37 4.83 4.83 3.58
CA PHE A 37 3.83 5.64 4.24
C PHE A 37 4.34 7.05 4.46
N GLN A 38 3.67 8.05 3.87
CA GLN A 38 4.02 9.46 3.92
C GLN A 38 2.87 10.27 4.54
N PRO A 39 2.80 10.35 5.87
CA PRO A 39 1.67 10.95 6.58
C PRO A 39 1.51 12.43 6.29
N GLU A 40 2.62 13.18 6.15
CA GLU A 40 2.57 14.61 5.82
C GLU A 40 1.94 14.88 4.45
N ALA A 41 2.16 13.98 3.49
CA ALA A 41 1.53 14.03 2.17
C ALA A 41 0.15 13.38 2.15
N GLY A 42 -0.26 12.70 3.24
CA GLY A 42 -1.48 11.91 3.28
C GLY A 42 -1.50 10.76 2.29
N ARG A 43 -0.33 10.17 1.97
CA ARG A 43 -0.17 9.17 0.92
C ARG A 43 0.48 7.89 1.42
N VAL A 44 0.17 6.81 0.73
CA VAL A 44 0.84 5.51 0.86
C VAL A 44 1.14 4.95 -0.53
N THR A 45 2.33 4.39 -0.71
CA THR A 45 2.72 3.69 -1.92
C THR A 45 2.85 2.20 -1.63
N LEU A 46 2.10 1.40 -2.37
CA LEU A 46 2.14 -0.06 -2.40
C LEU A 46 3.09 -0.48 -3.51
N SER A 47 4.03 -1.37 -3.22
CA SER A 47 4.96 -1.87 -4.24
C SER A 47 4.81 -3.37 -4.44
N PHE A 48 4.89 -3.79 -5.71
CA PHE A 48 4.83 -5.17 -6.15
C PHE A 48 6.00 -5.43 -7.10
N CYS A 49 6.49 -6.66 -7.18
CA CYS A 49 7.57 -7.03 -8.06
C CYS A 49 7.09 -8.01 -9.12
N LEU A 50 7.45 -7.76 -10.37
CA LEU A 50 7.25 -8.67 -11.49
C LEU A 50 8.58 -9.19 -11.99
N ARG A 51 8.59 -10.45 -12.40
CA ARG A 51 9.74 -11.05 -13.10
C ARG A 51 9.86 -10.47 -14.51
N GLY A 52 11.06 -10.08 -14.89
CA GLY A 52 11.36 -9.58 -16.22
C GLY A 52 10.90 -8.13 -16.44
N ARG A 53 10.96 -7.73 -17.71
CA ARG A 53 10.57 -6.40 -18.16
C ARG A 53 9.11 -6.39 -18.59
N LEU A 54 8.33 -5.50 -18.03
CA LEU A 54 6.96 -5.24 -18.46
C LEU A 54 6.99 -4.26 -19.64
N GLU A 55 6.46 -4.70 -20.79
CA GLU A 55 6.33 -3.85 -21.97
C GLU A 55 5.42 -2.65 -21.70
N HIS A 56 5.74 -1.50 -22.31
CA HIS A 56 5.02 -0.25 -22.07
C HIS A 56 3.51 -0.37 -22.35
N SER A 57 3.12 -1.07 -23.42
CA SER A 57 1.71 -1.31 -23.75
C SER A 57 0.98 -2.14 -22.69
N HIS A 58 1.65 -3.15 -22.13
CA HIS A 58 1.11 -3.96 -21.06
C HIS A 58 1.02 -3.18 -19.75
N ALA A 59 2.02 -2.34 -19.45
CA ALA A 59 2.00 -1.46 -18.29
C ALA A 59 0.83 -0.47 -18.36
N ALA A 60 0.58 0.13 -19.53
CA ALA A 60 -0.55 1.02 -19.75
C ALA A 60 -1.89 0.30 -19.59
N ALA A 61 -2.05 -0.88 -20.20
CA ALA A 61 -3.27 -1.68 -20.07
C ALA A 61 -3.54 -2.12 -18.62
N LEU A 62 -2.48 -2.43 -17.87
CA LEU A 62 -2.57 -2.77 -16.45
C LEU A 62 -3.01 -1.55 -15.61
N ALA A 63 -2.42 -0.38 -15.87
CA ALA A 63 -2.80 0.87 -15.23
C ALA A 63 -4.27 1.21 -15.48
N ASP A 64 -4.73 1.10 -16.72
CA ASP A 64 -6.13 1.34 -17.09
C ASP A 64 -7.08 0.38 -16.35
N SER A 65 -6.73 -0.91 -16.30
CA SER A 65 -7.52 -1.92 -15.58
C SER A 65 -7.57 -1.65 -14.07
N LEU A 66 -6.45 -1.26 -13.47
CA LEU A 66 -6.39 -0.88 -12.05
C LEU A 66 -7.28 0.34 -11.77
N MET A 67 -7.19 1.36 -12.59
CA MET A 67 -7.99 2.58 -12.43
C MET A 67 -9.48 2.28 -12.58
N GLU A 68 -9.88 1.46 -13.55
CA GLU A 68 -11.27 1.06 -13.74
C GLU A 68 -11.83 0.33 -12.52
N VAL A 69 -11.07 -0.63 -11.98
CA VAL A 69 -11.45 -1.39 -10.78
C VAL A 69 -11.56 -0.47 -9.57
N LEU A 70 -10.60 0.41 -9.34
CA LEU A 70 -10.61 1.37 -8.22
C LEU A 70 -11.80 2.32 -8.30
N LEU A 71 -12.04 2.91 -9.47
CA LEU A 71 -13.17 3.81 -9.68
C LEU A 71 -14.51 3.11 -9.45
N THR A 72 -14.65 1.88 -9.96
CA THR A 72 -15.86 1.08 -9.78
C THR A 72 -16.09 0.73 -8.31
N TYR A 73 -15.05 0.31 -7.60
CA TYR A 73 -15.10 -0.02 -6.18
C TYR A 73 -15.57 1.18 -5.35
N HIS A 74 -14.95 2.35 -5.54
CA HIS A 74 -15.33 3.56 -4.82
C HIS A 74 -16.71 4.07 -5.20
N HIS A 75 -17.12 3.90 -6.45
CA HIS A 75 -18.47 4.23 -6.87
C HIS A 75 -19.52 3.38 -6.16
N LEU A 76 -19.28 2.06 -6.04
CA LEU A 76 -20.16 1.14 -5.34
C LEU A 76 -20.26 1.45 -3.84
N LEU A 77 -19.17 1.84 -3.21
CA LEU A 77 -19.16 2.23 -1.80
C LEU A 77 -19.76 3.62 -1.55
N ARG A 78 -20.11 4.38 -2.60
CA ARG A 78 -20.56 5.77 -2.53
C ARG A 78 -19.55 6.72 -1.85
N PHE A 79 -18.29 6.35 -1.82
CA PHE A 79 -17.18 7.21 -1.44
C PHE A 79 -16.44 7.60 -2.72
N PRO A 80 -16.71 8.79 -3.31
CA PRO A 80 -15.95 9.20 -4.47
C PRO A 80 -14.48 9.27 -4.07
N LEU A 81 -13.62 8.80 -4.97
CA LEU A 81 -12.19 9.07 -4.88
C LEU A 81 -12.03 10.59 -4.78
N ALA A 82 -11.67 11.08 -3.60
CA ALA A 82 -11.64 12.50 -3.31
C ALA A 82 -10.36 13.12 -3.87
N GLY A 83 -10.49 13.98 -4.88
CA GLY A 83 -9.45 14.89 -5.31
C GLY A 83 -8.52 14.40 -6.42
N GLU A 84 -7.71 15.32 -6.91
CA GLU A 84 -6.66 15.05 -7.89
C GLU A 84 -5.51 14.29 -7.22
N GLY A 85 -5.02 13.21 -7.85
CA GLY A 85 -3.87 12.44 -7.38
C GLY A 85 -4.16 11.29 -6.43
N VAL A 86 -5.39 10.88 -6.37
CA VAL A 86 -5.89 9.83 -5.48
C VAL A 86 -5.36 8.43 -5.81
N ALA A 87 -5.03 8.14 -7.06
CA ALA A 87 -4.41 6.91 -7.50
C ALA A 87 -3.40 7.19 -8.61
N GLU A 88 -2.13 6.90 -8.33
CA GLU A 88 -1.04 7.02 -9.29
C GLU A 88 -0.40 5.64 -9.47
N PHE A 89 -0.27 5.20 -10.72
CA PHE A 89 0.40 3.95 -11.05
C PHE A 89 1.70 4.23 -11.80
N ALA A 90 2.78 3.64 -11.35
CA ALA A 90 4.09 3.78 -11.95
C ALA A 90 4.79 2.43 -12.06
N THR A 91 5.61 2.28 -13.08
CA THR A 91 6.47 1.10 -13.28
C THR A 91 7.91 1.52 -13.44
N GLU A 92 8.82 0.76 -12.85
CA GLU A 92 10.25 0.95 -12.96
C GLU A 92 10.93 -0.38 -13.23
N PHE A 93 11.71 -0.46 -14.29
CA PHE A 93 12.52 -1.65 -14.57
C PHE A 93 13.88 -1.56 -13.88
N VAL A 94 14.07 -2.44 -12.91
CA VAL A 94 15.35 -2.65 -12.21
C VAL A 94 15.78 -4.08 -12.48
N GLU A 95 16.64 -4.26 -13.51
CA GLU A 95 17.02 -5.58 -14.01
C GLU A 95 17.39 -6.56 -12.87
N PRO A 96 16.80 -7.76 -12.82
CA PRO A 96 15.91 -8.38 -13.80
C PRO A 96 14.41 -8.21 -13.54
N LEU A 97 14.00 -7.28 -12.69
CA LEU A 97 12.64 -7.13 -12.20
C LEU A 97 11.98 -5.84 -12.68
N THR A 98 10.66 -5.86 -12.79
CA THR A 98 9.84 -4.64 -12.88
C THR A 98 9.18 -4.39 -11.52
N ILE A 99 9.35 -3.20 -10.98
CA ILE A 99 8.67 -2.74 -9.78
C ILE A 99 7.42 -1.97 -10.19
N LEU A 100 6.26 -2.43 -9.72
CA LEU A 100 4.99 -1.73 -9.83
C LEU A 100 4.76 -0.93 -8.57
N ARG A 101 4.38 0.34 -8.70
CA ARG A 101 4.03 1.19 -7.57
C ARG A 101 2.63 1.75 -7.77
N LEU A 102 1.78 1.54 -6.79
CA LEU A 102 0.46 2.15 -6.70
C LEU A 102 0.46 3.12 -5.51
N THR A 103 0.37 4.41 -5.79
CA THR A 103 0.24 5.45 -4.76
C THR A 103 -1.20 5.82 -4.57
N ARG A 104 -1.65 5.79 -3.32
CA ARG A 104 -3.01 6.09 -2.91
C ARG A 104 -3.03 7.12 -1.78
N ASP A 105 -4.15 7.81 -1.64
CA ASP A 105 -4.41 8.62 -0.45
C ASP A 105 -4.79 7.71 0.73
N LEU A 106 -4.31 8.08 1.91
CA LEU A 106 -4.56 7.33 3.13
C LEU A 106 -6.01 7.39 3.60
N ALA A 107 -6.70 8.47 3.29
CA ALA A 107 -8.04 8.71 3.79
C ALA A 107 -9.06 7.73 3.18
N SER A 108 -8.84 7.28 1.95
CA SER A 108 -9.79 6.41 1.23
C SER A 108 -9.32 4.99 1.00
N LEU A 109 -8.02 4.68 1.20
CA LEU A 109 -7.50 3.33 1.03
C LEU A 109 -7.97 2.40 2.15
N SER A 110 -8.46 1.22 1.78
CA SER A 110 -8.88 0.17 2.72
C SER A 110 -8.13 -1.15 2.47
N PRO A 111 -8.04 -2.05 3.48
CA PRO A 111 -7.50 -3.39 3.29
C PRO A 111 -8.22 -4.20 2.21
N ASP A 112 -9.53 -4.02 2.05
CA ASP A 112 -10.32 -4.70 1.01
C ASP A 112 -9.90 -4.24 -0.39
N GLU A 113 -9.61 -2.94 -0.56
CA GLU A 113 -9.06 -2.40 -1.80
C GLU A 113 -7.70 -3.02 -2.13
N VAL A 114 -6.82 -3.17 -1.14
CA VAL A 114 -5.52 -3.84 -1.31
C VAL A 114 -5.71 -5.27 -1.81
N GLY A 115 -6.62 -6.02 -1.19
CA GLY A 115 -6.96 -7.38 -1.63
C GLY A 115 -7.43 -7.43 -3.08
N MET A 116 -8.30 -6.52 -3.47
CA MET A 116 -8.84 -6.43 -4.84
C MET A 116 -7.76 -6.08 -5.87
N VAL A 117 -6.84 -5.16 -5.54
CA VAL A 117 -5.69 -4.83 -6.39
C VAL A 117 -4.81 -6.06 -6.60
N ILE A 118 -4.53 -6.82 -5.54
CA ILE A 118 -3.73 -8.03 -5.61
C ILE A 118 -4.41 -9.10 -6.46
N ASP A 119 -5.70 -9.31 -6.32
CA ASP A 119 -6.44 -10.28 -7.14
C ASP A 119 -6.39 -9.89 -8.62
N LEU A 120 -6.50 -8.60 -8.94
CA LEU A 120 -6.31 -8.11 -10.31
C LEU A 120 -4.90 -8.36 -10.83
N LEU A 121 -3.87 -8.11 -10.01
CA LEU A 121 -2.47 -8.35 -10.39
C LEU A 121 -2.21 -9.84 -10.61
N ARG A 122 -2.77 -10.72 -9.77
CA ARG A 122 -2.69 -12.19 -9.97
C ARG A 122 -3.31 -12.63 -11.30
N ASP A 123 -4.49 -12.08 -11.61
CA ASP A 123 -5.19 -12.39 -12.87
C ASP A 123 -4.41 -11.90 -14.10
N ARG A 124 -3.84 -10.71 -14.05
CA ARG A 124 -3.17 -10.07 -15.19
C ARG A 124 -1.71 -10.46 -15.37
N CYS A 125 -0.99 -10.67 -14.28
CA CYS A 125 0.45 -10.93 -14.28
C CYS A 125 0.78 -12.42 -14.07
N GLY A 126 -0.11 -13.20 -13.49
CA GLY A 126 0.06 -14.64 -13.31
C GLY A 126 1.35 -14.99 -12.57
N ALA A 127 2.11 -15.92 -13.15
CA ALA A 127 3.36 -16.43 -12.55
C ALA A 127 4.51 -15.41 -12.53
N ASP A 128 4.39 -14.30 -13.24
CA ASP A 128 5.41 -13.25 -13.23
C ASP A 128 5.29 -12.35 -12.00
N LEU A 129 4.12 -12.32 -11.35
CA LEU A 129 3.96 -11.65 -10.06
C LEU A 129 4.72 -12.43 -8.99
N LEU A 130 5.76 -11.80 -8.43
CA LEU A 130 6.57 -12.41 -7.40
C LEU A 130 5.84 -12.42 -6.06
N MET A 131 5.94 -13.56 -5.39
CA MET A 131 5.44 -13.76 -4.05
C MET A 131 6.59 -14.18 -3.17
N ASP A 132 6.68 -13.63 -1.99
CA ASP A 132 7.59 -14.16 -0.97
C ASP A 132 6.90 -15.34 -0.27
N PRO A 133 7.40 -16.58 -0.43
CA PRO A 133 6.81 -17.74 0.24
C PRO A 133 6.97 -17.57 1.75
N SER A 134 5.87 -17.35 2.41
CA SER A 134 5.85 -17.24 3.87
C SER A 134 5.25 -18.50 4.47
N ASP A 135 6.09 -19.46 4.82
CA ASP A 135 5.75 -20.48 5.80
C ASP A 135 5.92 -19.85 7.19
N PHE A 136 4.92 -19.09 7.64
CA PHE A 136 4.94 -18.50 8.97
C PHE A 136 4.67 -19.59 10.02
N SER A 137 5.58 -19.71 10.97
CA SER A 137 5.28 -20.38 12.23
C SER A 137 4.39 -19.47 13.11
N GLU A 138 3.71 -20.04 14.11
CA GLU A 138 2.93 -19.25 15.08
C GLU A 138 3.82 -18.22 15.80
N ASP A 139 5.08 -18.53 16.06
CA ASP A 139 6.05 -17.63 16.70
C ASP A 139 6.40 -16.44 15.77
N ASP A 140 6.55 -16.67 14.45
CA ASP A 140 6.80 -15.63 13.48
C ASP A 140 5.62 -14.64 13.38
N LEU A 141 4.39 -15.11 13.52
CA LEU A 141 3.19 -14.27 13.55
C LEU A 141 3.16 -13.37 14.78
N LEU A 142 3.54 -13.89 15.95
CA LEU A 142 3.63 -13.10 17.18
C LEU A 142 4.71 -12.01 17.09
N ASP A 143 5.90 -12.33 16.57
CA ASP A 143 6.98 -11.38 16.36
C ASP A 143 6.56 -10.25 15.38
N GLN A 144 5.75 -10.60 14.37
CA GLN A 144 5.21 -9.62 13.43
C GLN A 144 4.15 -8.73 14.07
N GLU A 145 3.26 -9.27 14.91
CA GLU A 145 2.29 -8.49 15.67
C GLU A 145 2.99 -7.48 16.59
N GLU A 146 4.07 -7.88 17.29
CA GLU A 146 4.86 -6.97 18.11
C GLU A 146 5.51 -5.86 17.26
N THR A 147 6.05 -6.20 16.08
CA THR A 147 6.63 -5.22 15.15
C THR A 147 5.60 -4.22 14.66
N ILE A 148 4.41 -4.68 14.31
CA ILE A 148 3.28 -3.84 13.90
C ILE A 148 2.86 -2.92 15.05
N GLN A 149 2.74 -3.47 16.25
CA GLN A 149 2.36 -2.70 17.44
C GLN A 149 3.39 -1.61 17.76
N ALA A 150 4.67 -1.92 17.69
CA ALA A 150 5.76 -0.94 17.91
C ALA A 150 5.72 0.19 16.86
N ALA A 151 5.44 -0.14 15.59
CA ALA A 151 5.29 0.84 14.53
C ALA A 151 4.09 1.77 14.77
N LEU A 152 2.95 1.22 15.23
CA LEU A 152 1.76 1.99 15.57
C LEU A 152 2.01 2.95 16.74
N GLU A 153 2.69 2.47 17.78
CA GLU A 153 3.06 3.31 18.94
C GLU A 153 4.02 4.43 18.54
N SER A 154 4.90 4.19 17.59
CA SER A 154 5.81 5.20 17.03
C SER A 154 5.04 6.29 16.27
N LEU A 155 4.01 5.92 15.50
CA LEU A 155 3.14 6.88 14.82
C LEU A 155 2.29 7.70 15.77
N ASP A 156 1.81 7.10 16.86
CA ASP A 156 1.05 7.81 17.88
C ASP A 156 1.91 8.89 18.58
N LYS A 157 3.21 8.65 18.72
CA LYS A 157 4.17 9.60 19.31
C LYS A 157 4.58 10.71 18.37
N ASP A 158 4.67 10.41 17.06
CA ASP A 158 5.08 11.35 16.02
C ASP A 158 4.30 11.08 14.72
N PRO A 159 3.09 11.66 14.59
CA PRO A 159 2.22 11.40 13.44
C PRO A 159 2.76 11.92 12.09
N GLY A 160 3.81 12.74 12.10
CA GLY A 160 4.50 13.23 10.91
C GLY A 160 5.58 12.28 10.37
N ARG A 161 5.92 11.22 11.09
CA ARG A 161 6.99 10.31 10.68
C ARG A 161 6.62 9.47 9.48
N ARG A 162 7.56 9.44 8.52
CA ARG A 162 7.51 8.51 7.40
C ARG A 162 7.80 7.10 7.89
N LEU A 163 6.99 6.14 7.49
CA LEU A 163 7.19 4.72 7.73
C LEU A 163 7.41 3.99 6.41
N PHE A 164 8.43 3.17 6.39
CA PHE A 164 8.68 2.25 5.29
C PHE A 164 8.63 0.82 5.83
N ALA A 165 7.70 0.03 5.34
CA ALA A 165 7.59 -1.37 5.67
C ALA A 165 7.94 -2.20 4.43
N VAL A 166 8.80 -3.18 4.60
CA VAL A 166 9.27 -4.06 3.53
C VAL A 166 9.21 -5.50 3.97
N ARG A 167 8.90 -6.38 3.03
CA ARG A 167 9.00 -7.83 3.22
C ARG A 167 10.38 -8.28 2.77
N GLU A 168 11.08 -9.00 3.64
CA GLU A 168 12.38 -9.59 3.37
C GLU A 168 12.44 -10.97 4.04
N ASP A 169 12.73 -12.01 3.26
CA ASP A 169 12.83 -13.41 3.72
C ASP A 169 11.64 -13.87 4.59
N GLY A 170 10.42 -13.56 4.15
CA GLY A 170 9.20 -13.91 4.87
C GLY A 170 8.89 -13.03 6.08
N ARG A 171 9.73 -12.06 6.42
CA ARG A 171 9.53 -11.16 7.56
C ARG A 171 9.13 -9.77 7.10
N VAL A 172 8.35 -9.07 7.92
CA VAL A 172 8.04 -7.66 7.70
C VAL A 172 8.95 -6.81 8.57
N LEU A 173 9.78 -6.00 7.92
CA LEU A 173 10.65 -5.02 8.58
C LEU A 173 10.03 -3.65 8.46
N VAL A 174 10.01 -2.88 9.56
CA VAL A 174 9.44 -1.52 9.57
C VAL A 174 10.53 -0.53 9.97
N PHE A 175 10.74 0.47 9.14
CA PHE A 175 11.71 1.53 9.33
C PHE A 175 11.01 2.87 9.50
N ASN A 176 11.44 3.64 10.47
CA ASN A 176 11.04 5.03 10.69
C ASN A 176 12.10 5.94 10.11
N THR A 177 11.72 6.85 9.23
CA THR A 177 12.62 7.86 8.65
C THR A 177 12.12 9.28 8.89
#